data_aa74f02d03af40ef851f76a403887667
#
_entry.id   aa74f02d03af40ef851f76a403887667
#
_cell.length_a   1.000
_cell.length_b   1.000
_cell.length_c   1.000
_cell.angle_alpha   90.00
_cell.angle_beta   90.00
_cell.angle_gamma   90.00
#
_symmetry.space_group_name_H-M   'P 1'
#
loop_
_entity.id
_entity.type
_entity.pdbx_description
1 polymer ?
#
loop_
_entity_poly.entity_id
_entity_poly.type
_entity_poly.pdbx_seq_one_letter_code
_entity_poly.pdbx_strand_id
1 'polypeptide(L)'
;MKSASLRRLFERTGFGFMRLAVLVDIAALLGIIGLIVVNAWPALSWEFLTEPPREMMTKGGILPCILGTFCLALGALVIALPLGVASAVYLHEYSRPSAWVTMTRLSIANLAGVPSIVFGLFGLTFFVVFCGLGVSLLSGVLTLAVLSLPIIINTTEAALLQVPQDWREASLALGATRRETTMKVVLPNALPGILTGAILALARAAGETAAIMYTGSVFFTPKEGVSALEPVMALPYHIYVLATSGTNIEATRPIQYGTALVLLVLVLIMSSAAIYIRERCRRV
;
A
#
# COMPACT_ATOMS: atom_id res chain seq x y z
N MET A 1 41.79 31.38 -11.60
CA MET A 1 41.14 31.68 -10.29
C MET A 1 39.65 32.09 -10.38
N LYS A 2 39.18 32.78 -11.40
CA LYS A 2 37.75 33.16 -11.53
C LYS A 2 36.76 32.00 -11.73
N SER A 3 37.18 30.87 -12.29
CA SER A 3 36.29 29.71 -12.51
C SER A 3 35.95 28.94 -11.23
N ALA A 4 36.84 28.90 -10.24
CA ALA A 4 36.63 28.20 -8.97
C ALA A 4 35.66 28.94 -8.05
N SER A 5 35.63 30.27 -8.09
CA SER A 5 34.67 31.07 -7.30
C SER A 5 33.25 31.00 -7.86
N LEU A 6 33.11 31.02 -9.19
CA LEU A 6 31.83 30.82 -9.88
C LEU A 6 31.25 29.42 -9.60
N ARG A 7 32.08 28.38 -9.68
CA ARG A 7 31.65 26.99 -9.38
C ARG A 7 31.18 26.86 -7.92
N ARG A 8 31.89 27.43 -6.95
CA ARG A 8 31.46 27.44 -5.55
C ARG A 8 30.17 28.23 -5.33
N LEU A 9 29.95 29.30 -6.09
CA LEU A 9 28.70 30.06 -6.04
C LEU A 9 27.52 29.22 -6.55
N PHE A 10 27.69 28.56 -7.71
CA PHE A 10 26.68 27.65 -8.26
C PHE A 10 26.40 26.45 -7.35
N GLU A 11 27.42 25.87 -6.72
CA GLU A 11 27.24 24.81 -5.73
C GLU A 11 26.44 25.30 -4.52
N ARG A 12 26.78 26.47 -3.95
CA ARG A 12 26.06 27.03 -2.80
C ARG A 12 24.62 27.40 -3.11
N THR A 13 24.37 28.02 -4.26
CA THR A 13 22.99 28.35 -4.68
C THR A 13 22.19 27.07 -4.99
N GLY A 14 22.79 26.06 -5.64
CA GLY A 14 22.15 24.77 -5.89
C GLY A 14 21.79 24.04 -4.58
N PHE A 15 22.73 23.97 -3.63
CA PHE A 15 22.42 23.40 -2.30
C PHE A 15 21.41 24.23 -1.51
N GLY A 16 21.41 25.56 -1.67
CA GLY A 16 20.43 26.45 -1.06
C GLY A 16 19.03 26.15 -1.59
N PHE A 17 18.89 25.99 -2.91
CA PHE A 17 17.62 25.65 -3.55
C PHE A 17 17.11 24.26 -3.13
N MET A 18 17.98 23.24 -3.09
CA MET A 18 17.62 21.90 -2.61
C MET A 18 17.13 21.92 -1.16
N ARG A 19 17.80 22.67 -0.26
CA ARG A 19 17.36 22.82 1.13
C ARG A 19 16.00 23.52 1.22
N LEU A 20 15.79 24.57 0.42
CA LEU A 20 14.51 25.28 0.37
C LEU A 20 13.39 24.35 -0.09
N ALA A 21 13.61 23.55 -1.15
CA ALA A 21 12.64 22.57 -1.63
C ALA A 21 12.23 21.59 -0.51
N VAL A 22 13.22 21.00 0.18
CA VAL A 22 12.95 20.09 1.31
C VAL A 22 12.18 20.78 2.44
N LEU A 23 12.52 22.04 2.77
CA LEU A 23 11.79 22.79 3.80
C LEU A 23 10.34 23.07 3.39
N VAL A 24 10.10 23.40 2.12
CA VAL A 24 8.74 23.61 1.58
C VAL A 24 7.93 22.31 1.66
N ASP A 25 8.51 21.15 1.26
CA ASP A 25 7.83 19.86 1.34
C ASP A 25 7.48 19.49 2.78
N ILE A 26 8.41 19.67 3.72
CA ILE A 26 8.17 19.43 5.15
C ILE A 26 7.09 20.36 5.69
N ALA A 27 7.15 21.66 5.36
CA ALA A 27 6.17 22.63 5.80
C ALA A 27 4.77 22.34 5.25
N ALA A 28 4.67 21.94 3.97
CA ALA A 28 3.42 21.53 3.35
C ALA A 28 2.84 20.28 4.02
N LEU A 29 3.67 19.26 4.27
CA LEU A 29 3.26 18.04 4.96
C LEU A 29 2.74 18.32 6.36
N LEU A 30 3.50 19.07 7.16
CA LEU A 30 3.10 19.46 8.51
C LEU A 30 1.86 20.35 8.52
N GLY A 31 1.71 21.23 7.51
CA GLY A 31 0.52 22.06 7.32
C GLY A 31 -0.73 21.23 7.05
N ILE A 32 -0.64 20.23 6.16
CA ILE A 32 -1.75 19.31 5.85
C ILE A 32 -2.12 18.49 7.09
N ILE A 33 -1.14 17.90 7.78
CA ILE A 33 -1.38 17.12 9.00
C ILE A 33 -2.01 18.01 10.08
N GLY A 34 -1.49 19.22 10.28
CA GLY A 34 -2.03 20.19 11.24
C GLY A 34 -3.47 20.57 10.92
N LEU A 35 -3.79 20.82 9.65
CA LEU A 35 -5.14 21.11 9.20
C LEU A 35 -6.10 19.93 9.47
N ILE A 36 -5.66 18.70 9.18
CA ILE A 36 -6.44 17.51 9.47
C ILE A 36 -6.70 17.38 10.97
N VAL A 37 -5.68 17.52 11.81
CA VAL A 37 -5.79 17.39 13.27
C VAL A 37 -6.73 18.44 13.87
N VAL A 38 -6.59 19.71 13.48
CA VAL A 38 -7.42 20.81 14.00
C VAL A 38 -8.90 20.61 13.65
N ASN A 39 -9.20 20.21 12.40
CA ASN A 39 -10.58 20.01 11.97
C ASN A 39 -11.17 18.66 12.43
N ALA A 40 -10.32 17.66 12.74
CA ALA A 40 -10.74 16.38 13.28
C ALA A 40 -11.11 16.45 14.77
N TRP A 41 -10.50 17.38 15.52
CA TRP A 41 -10.60 17.44 16.97
C TRP A 41 -12.03 17.39 17.53
N PRO A 42 -13.02 18.12 16.96
CA PRO A 42 -14.40 18.09 17.45
C PRO A 42 -15.10 16.73 17.28
N ALA A 43 -14.67 15.90 16.34
CA ALA A 43 -15.27 14.59 16.07
C ALA A 43 -14.62 13.46 16.88
N LEU A 44 -13.42 13.68 17.43
CA LEU A 44 -12.69 12.65 18.14
C LEU A 44 -13.34 12.37 19.50
N SER A 45 -14.07 11.26 19.57
CA SER A 45 -14.64 10.72 20.80
C SER A 45 -14.43 9.21 20.85
N TRP A 46 -14.61 8.59 22.02
CA TRP A 46 -14.57 7.14 22.12
C TRP A 46 -15.70 6.50 21.29
N GLU A 47 -16.89 7.11 21.31
CA GLU A 47 -18.05 6.70 20.50
C GLU A 47 -17.69 6.69 19.00
N PHE A 48 -17.00 7.74 18.51
CA PHE A 48 -16.56 7.84 17.11
C PHE A 48 -15.67 6.67 16.67
N LEU A 49 -14.84 6.12 17.55
CA LEU A 49 -13.94 5.02 17.23
C LEU A 49 -14.57 3.63 17.36
N THR A 50 -15.58 3.48 18.23
CA THR A 50 -16.07 2.16 18.66
C THR A 50 -17.48 1.84 18.19
N GLU A 51 -18.23 2.82 17.71
CA GLU A 51 -19.61 2.59 17.26
C GLU A 51 -19.74 2.54 15.73
N PRO A 52 -20.82 1.93 15.22
CA PRO A 52 -21.19 2.03 13.81
C PRO A 52 -21.77 3.43 13.50
N PRO A 53 -21.73 3.87 12.23
CA PRO A 53 -22.33 5.12 11.80
C PRO A 53 -23.85 5.06 11.91
N ARG A 54 -24.47 6.18 12.32
CA ARG A 54 -25.92 6.36 12.50
C ARG A 54 -26.38 7.64 11.80
N GLU A 55 -27.69 7.80 11.62
CA GLU A 55 -28.34 9.00 11.09
C GLU A 55 -27.67 9.54 9.81
N MET A 56 -27.58 8.70 8.78
CA MET A 56 -26.95 9.07 7.51
C MET A 56 -25.51 9.57 7.68
N MET A 57 -24.74 8.97 8.61
CA MET A 57 -23.34 9.31 8.94
C MET A 57 -23.12 10.67 9.60
N THR A 58 -24.16 11.31 10.11
CA THR A 58 -24.03 12.54 10.90
C THR A 58 -23.76 12.27 12.37
N LYS A 59 -24.04 11.04 12.84
CA LYS A 59 -23.79 10.58 14.21
C LYS A 59 -23.24 9.16 14.23
N GLY A 60 -22.76 8.72 15.41
CA GLY A 60 -22.13 7.42 15.61
C GLY A 60 -20.64 7.46 15.26
N GLY A 61 -20.10 6.30 14.92
CA GLY A 61 -18.67 6.11 14.73
C GLY A 61 -18.30 5.51 13.38
N ILE A 62 -17.05 5.07 13.30
CA ILE A 62 -16.42 4.55 12.07
C ILE A 62 -15.79 3.17 12.24
N LEU A 63 -16.16 2.43 13.31
CA LEU A 63 -15.58 1.12 13.60
C LEU A 63 -15.65 0.14 12.41
N PRO A 64 -16.80 0.00 11.70
CA PRO A 64 -16.86 -0.88 10.54
C PRO A 64 -15.90 -0.47 9.42
N CYS A 65 -15.66 0.85 9.24
CA CYS A 65 -14.73 1.38 8.25
C CYS A 65 -13.27 1.03 8.62
N ILE A 66 -12.92 1.08 9.91
CA ILE A 66 -11.59 0.71 10.42
C ILE A 66 -11.35 -0.77 10.16
N LEU A 67 -12.29 -1.63 10.56
CA LEU A 67 -12.18 -3.08 10.39
C LEU A 67 -12.13 -3.47 8.90
N GLY A 68 -12.98 -2.87 8.07
CA GLY A 68 -12.99 -3.14 6.63
C GLY A 68 -11.69 -2.73 5.94
N THR A 69 -11.14 -1.56 6.27
CA THR A 69 -9.84 -1.11 5.73
C THR A 69 -8.71 -2.05 6.14
N PHE A 70 -8.69 -2.44 7.40
CA PHE A 70 -7.71 -3.38 7.92
C PHE A 70 -7.78 -4.75 7.22
N CYS A 71 -8.98 -5.32 7.09
CA CYS A 71 -9.20 -6.59 6.42
C CYS A 71 -8.87 -6.53 4.91
N LEU A 72 -9.23 -5.46 4.21
CA LEU A 72 -8.90 -5.26 2.81
C LEU A 72 -7.38 -5.20 2.60
N ALA A 73 -6.68 -4.38 3.37
CA ALA A 73 -5.24 -4.17 3.22
C ALA A 73 -4.43 -5.43 3.58
N LEU A 74 -4.74 -6.08 4.71
CA LEU A 74 -4.07 -7.31 5.12
C LEU A 74 -4.42 -8.47 4.20
N GLY A 75 -5.68 -8.63 3.82
CA GLY A 75 -6.11 -9.67 2.90
C GLY A 75 -5.39 -9.57 1.55
N ALA A 76 -5.30 -8.35 1.01
CA ALA A 76 -4.55 -8.10 -0.21
C ALA A 76 -3.07 -8.46 -0.08
N LEU A 77 -2.43 -8.09 1.04
CA LEU A 77 -1.03 -8.41 1.29
C LEU A 77 -0.79 -9.93 1.42
N VAL A 78 -1.65 -10.64 2.15
CA VAL A 78 -1.54 -12.10 2.34
C VAL A 78 -1.57 -12.85 1.00
N ILE A 79 -2.33 -12.36 0.03
CA ILE A 79 -2.40 -12.95 -1.31
C ILE A 79 -1.25 -12.45 -2.21
N ALA A 80 -1.02 -11.14 -2.24
CA ALA A 80 -0.07 -10.53 -3.17
C ALA A 80 1.39 -10.83 -2.81
N LEU A 81 1.73 -10.92 -1.51
CA LEU A 81 3.12 -11.13 -1.08
C LEU A 81 3.69 -12.47 -1.55
N PRO A 82 3.08 -13.63 -1.28
CA PRO A 82 3.64 -14.90 -1.74
C PRO A 82 3.68 -15.01 -3.26
N LEU A 83 2.65 -14.52 -3.96
CA LEU A 83 2.60 -14.56 -5.42
C LEU A 83 3.65 -13.63 -6.05
N GLY A 84 3.80 -12.42 -5.53
CA GLY A 84 4.78 -11.45 -6.01
C GLY A 84 6.21 -11.89 -5.76
N VAL A 85 6.50 -12.43 -4.57
CA VAL A 85 7.82 -12.97 -4.23
C VAL A 85 8.15 -14.18 -5.11
N ALA A 86 7.22 -15.13 -5.26
CA ALA A 86 7.43 -16.30 -6.12
C ALA A 86 7.70 -15.89 -7.58
N SER A 87 6.94 -14.93 -8.10
CA SER A 87 7.14 -14.38 -9.45
C SER A 87 8.51 -13.73 -9.62
N ALA A 88 8.93 -12.89 -8.67
CA ALA A 88 10.22 -12.22 -8.70
C ALA A 88 11.39 -13.23 -8.60
N VAL A 89 11.28 -14.20 -7.69
CA VAL A 89 12.27 -15.27 -7.55
C VAL A 89 12.39 -16.08 -8.85
N TYR A 90 11.26 -16.43 -9.47
CA TYR A 90 11.28 -17.14 -10.75
C TYR A 90 11.96 -16.30 -11.83
N LEU A 91 11.59 -15.04 -11.98
CA LEU A 91 12.13 -14.14 -13.00
C LEU A 91 13.61 -13.83 -12.78
N HIS A 92 14.08 -13.80 -11.55
CA HIS A 92 15.46 -13.45 -11.22
C HIS A 92 16.38 -14.67 -11.15
N GLU A 93 15.99 -15.72 -10.42
CA GLU A 93 16.87 -16.85 -10.13
C GLU A 93 16.75 -17.99 -11.13
N TYR A 94 15.57 -18.21 -11.75
CA TYR A 94 15.32 -19.40 -12.57
C TYR A 94 15.18 -19.12 -14.05
N SER A 95 14.74 -17.93 -14.45
CA SER A 95 14.52 -17.63 -15.86
C SER A 95 15.85 -17.45 -16.60
N ARG A 96 15.88 -17.86 -17.88
CA ARG A 96 16.98 -17.55 -18.79
C ARG A 96 16.68 -16.26 -19.55
N PRO A 97 17.67 -15.41 -19.86
CA PRO A 97 17.46 -14.25 -20.70
C PRO A 97 16.77 -14.63 -21.99
N SER A 98 15.56 -14.10 -22.20
CA SER A 98 14.77 -14.34 -23.40
C SER A 98 13.84 -13.16 -23.68
N ALA A 99 13.35 -13.04 -24.91
CA ALA A 99 12.39 -12.00 -25.27
C ALA A 99 11.11 -12.07 -24.41
N TRP A 100 10.65 -13.26 -24.07
CA TRP A 100 9.49 -13.46 -23.20
C TRP A 100 9.70 -12.93 -21.79
N VAL A 101 10.85 -13.18 -21.18
CA VAL A 101 11.18 -12.66 -19.85
C VAL A 101 11.26 -11.14 -19.87
N THR A 102 11.89 -10.58 -20.90
CA THR A 102 11.96 -9.11 -21.09
C THR A 102 10.56 -8.52 -21.26
N MET A 103 9.70 -9.15 -22.06
CA MET A 103 8.32 -8.71 -22.26
C MET A 103 7.51 -8.78 -20.98
N THR A 104 7.66 -9.85 -20.19
CA THR A 104 6.99 -9.99 -18.88
C THR A 104 7.41 -8.87 -17.91
N ARG A 105 8.71 -8.58 -17.81
CA ARG A 105 9.21 -7.47 -16.96
C ARG A 105 8.68 -6.11 -17.41
N LEU A 106 8.65 -5.84 -18.70
CA LEU A 106 8.07 -4.62 -19.26
C LEU A 106 6.57 -4.52 -18.96
N SER A 107 5.84 -5.63 -19.06
CA SER A 107 4.41 -5.68 -18.71
C SER A 107 4.18 -5.37 -17.23
N ILE A 108 4.96 -5.96 -16.33
CA ILE A 108 4.89 -5.69 -14.89
C ILE A 108 5.20 -4.22 -14.59
N ALA A 109 6.24 -3.66 -15.23
CA ALA A 109 6.59 -2.26 -15.06
C ALA A 109 5.49 -1.31 -15.59
N ASN A 110 4.89 -1.64 -16.72
CA ASN A 110 3.77 -0.87 -17.30
C ASN A 110 2.52 -0.96 -16.40
N LEU A 111 2.22 -2.14 -15.83
CA LEU A 111 1.11 -2.31 -14.89
C LEU A 111 1.24 -1.38 -13.66
N ALA A 112 2.46 -1.13 -13.19
CA ALA A 112 2.68 -0.19 -12.07
C ALA A 112 2.26 1.25 -12.41
N GLY A 113 2.21 1.63 -13.68
CA GLY A 113 1.78 2.95 -14.16
C GLY A 113 0.28 3.05 -14.48
N VAL A 114 -0.46 1.94 -14.44
CA VAL A 114 -1.91 1.95 -14.74
C VAL A 114 -2.68 2.64 -13.61
N PRO A 115 -3.63 3.56 -13.92
CA PRO A 115 -4.48 4.19 -12.93
C PRO A 115 -5.29 3.17 -12.12
N SER A 116 -5.43 3.39 -10.81
CA SER A 116 -6.11 2.43 -9.91
C SER A 116 -7.58 2.20 -10.26
N ILE A 117 -8.26 3.19 -10.86
CA ILE A 117 -9.63 3.06 -11.33
C ILE A 117 -9.78 1.97 -12.41
N VAL A 118 -8.76 1.78 -13.25
CA VAL A 118 -8.74 0.72 -14.27
C VAL A 118 -8.69 -0.66 -13.61
N PHE A 119 -7.91 -0.81 -12.53
CA PHE A 119 -7.93 -2.03 -11.71
C PHE A 119 -9.28 -2.25 -11.05
N GLY A 120 -9.96 -1.19 -10.63
CA GLY A 120 -11.32 -1.28 -10.11
C GLY A 120 -12.33 -1.78 -11.13
N LEU A 121 -12.28 -1.27 -12.36
CA LEU A 121 -13.14 -1.72 -13.46
C LEU A 121 -12.80 -3.16 -13.90
N PHE A 122 -11.52 -3.52 -13.93
CA PHE A 122 -11.10 -4.90 -14.15
C PHE A 122 -11.66 -5.81 -13.05
N GLY A 123 -11.48 -5.44 -11.78
CA GLY A 123 -11.99 -6.20 -10.65
C GLY A 123 -13.49 -6.35 -10.65
N LEU A 124 -14.24 -5.29 -11.02
CA LEU A 124 -15.69 -5.34 -11.21
C LEU A 124 -16.06 -6.38 -12.28
N THR A 125 -15.43 -6.29 -13.45
CA THR A 125 -15.78 -7.19 -14.56
C THR A 125 -15.36 -8.63 -14.27
N PHE A 126 -14.16 -8.84 -13.74
CA PHE A 126 -13.59 -10.16 -13.56
C PHE A 126 -14.03 -10.83 -12.25
N PHE A 127 -13.79 -10.20 -11.09
CA PHE A 127 -14.10 -10.84 -9.80
C PHE A 127 -15.58 -10.74 -9.44
N VAL A 128 -16.18 -9.54 -9.58
CA VAL A 128 -17.56 -9.32 -9.17
C VAL A 128 -18.55 -10.01 -10.12
N VAL A 129 -18.40 -9.79 -11.43
CA VAL A 129 -19.35 -10.28 -12.43
C VAL A 129 -18.98 -11.68 -12.94
N PHE A 130 -17.79 -11.84 -13.53
CA PHE A 130 -17.42 -13.11 -14.18
C PHE A 130 -17.22 -14.24 -13.19
N CYS A 131 -16.52 -14.03 -12.07
CA CYS A 131 -16.36 -15.03 -11.01
C CYS A 131 -17.60 -15.15 -10.12
N GLY A 132 -18.57 -14.26 -10.24
CA GLY A 132 -19.82 -14.29 -9.46
C GLY A 132 -19.66 -14.02 -7.96
N LEU A 133 -18.53 -13.41 -7.53
CA LEU A 133 -18.27 -13.13 -6.10
C LEU A 133 -19.11 -11.98 -5.57
N GLY A 134 -19.76 -11.21 -6.45
CA GLY A 134 -20.49 -10.00 -6.06
C GLY A 134 -19.57 -8.89 -5.54
N VAL A 135 -20.15 -7.75 -5.20
CA VAL A 135 -19.43 -6.71 -4.45
C VAL A 135 -19.22 -7.25 -3.04
N SER A 136 -17.97 -7.54 -2.70
CA SER A 136 -17.62 -8.25 -1.46
C SER A 136 -16.20 -7.93 -1.00
N LEU A 137 -15.93 -8.19 0.28
CA LEU A 137 -14.57 -8.08 0.81
C LEU A 137 -13.57 -8.87 -0.05
N LEU A 138 -13.93 -10.09 -0.45
CA LEU A 138 -13.05 -10.95 -1.23
C LEU A 138 -12.74 -10.35 -2.61
N SER A 139 -13.74 -9.81 -3.32
CA SER A 139 -13.53 -9.12 -4.60
C SER A 139 -12.63 -7.89 -4.45
N GLY A 140 -12.80 -7.11 -3.38
CA GLY A 140 -11.93 -5.98 -3.04
C GLY A 140 -10.51 -6.42 -2.73
N VAL A 141 -10.34 -7.45 -1.92
CA VAL A 141 -9.03 -8.05 -1.56
C VAL A 141 -8.28 -8.54 -2.81
N LEU A 142 -8.96 -9.28 -3.69
CA LEU A 142 -8.34 -9.78 -4.92
C LEU A 142 -7.93 -8.65 -5.87
N THR A 143 -8.77 -7.61 -5.99
CA THR A 143 -8.47 -6.44 -6.82
C THR A 143 -7.26 -5.68 -6.27
N LEU A 144 -7.20 -5.44 -4.97
CA LEU A 144 -6.06 -4.80 -4.30
C LEU A 144 -4.81 -5.67 -4.36
N ALA A 145 -4.95 -7.00 -4.30
CA ALA A 145 -3.83 -7.91 -4.47
C ALA A 145 -3.19 -7.76 -5.86
N VAL A 146 -4.00 -7.79 -6.93
CA VAL A 146 -3.52 -7.59 -8.30
C VAL A 146 -2.85 -6.23 -8.48
N LEU A 147 -3.44 -5.16 -7.91
CA LEU A 147 -2.86 -3.81 -7.92
C LEU A 147 -1.52 -3.73 -7.19
N SER A 148 -1.32 -4.54 -6.15
CA SER A 148 -0.10 -4.56 -5.34
C SER A 148 1.02 -5.43 -5.93
N LEU A 149 0.70 -6.39 -6.81
CA LEU A 149 1.69 -7.32 -7.39
C LEU A 149 2.89 -6.62 -8.03
N PRO A 150 2.74 -5.60 -8.90
CA PRO A 150 3.89 -4.96 -9.53
C PRO A 150 4.87 -4.35 -8.53
N ILE A 151 4.37 -3.76 -7.44
CA ILE A 151 5.21 -3.17 -6.39
C ILE A 151 6.03 -4.27 -5.71
N ILE A 152 5.38 -5.37 -5.32
CA ILE A 152 6.03 -6.47 -4.60
C ILE A 152 7.05 -7.17 -5.52
N ILE A 153 6.72 -7.39 -6.79
CA ILE A 153 7.63 -8.02 -7.75
C ILE A 153 8.88 -7.15 -7.94
N ASN A 154 8.71 -5.87 -8.27
CA ASN A 154 9.83 -4.97 -8.54
C ASN A 154 10.73 -4.77 -7.32
N THR A 155 10.15 -4.61 -6.13
CA THR A 155 10.93 -4.46 -4.89
C THR A 155 11.63 -5.75 -4.48
N THR A 156 11.01 -6.90 -4.73
CA THR A 156 11.63 -8.20 -4.51
C THR A 156 12.79 -8.44 -5.48
N GLU A 157 12.62 -8.17 -6.78
CA GLU A 157 13.74 -8.26 -7.75
C GLU A 157 14.90 -7.35 -7.35
N ALA A 158 14.61 -6.10 -6.94
CA ALA A 158 15.63 -5.17 -6.46
C ALA A 158 16.35 -5.70 -5.20
N ALA A 159 15.63 -6.37 -4.29
CA ALA A 159 16.22 -6.99 -3.11
C ALA A 159 17.10 -8.21 -3.45
N LEU A 160 16.67 -9.04 -4.40
CA LEU A 160 17.44 -10.19 -4.89
C LEU A 160 18.72 -9.76 -5.60
N LEU A 161 18.71 -8.63 -6.34
CA LEU A 161 19.87 -8.04 -6.99
C LEU A 161 20.95 -7.56 -5.99
N GLN A 162 20.56 -7.18 -4.77
CA GLN A 162 21.48 -6.72 -3.74
C GLN A 162 22.27 -7.86 -3.08
N VAL A 163 21.85 -9.12 -3.23
CA VAL A 163 22.57 -10.28 -2.70
C VAL A 163 23.81 -10.52 -3.57
N PRO A 164 25.04 -10.55 -3.00
CA PRO A 164 26.28 -10.74 -3.76
C PRO A 164 26.28 -12.05 -4.56
N GLN A 165 26.79 -11.99 -5.77
CA GLN A 165 26.90 -13.16 -6.64
C GLN A 165 27.83 -14.24 -6.04
N ASP A 166 28.88 -13.82 -5.35
CA ASP A 166 29.86 -14.70 -4.70
C ASP A 166 29.20 -15.66 -3.70
N TRP A 167 28.15 -15.23 -3.03
CA TRP A 167 27.43 -16.10 -2.08
C TRP A 167 26.68 -17.23 -2.78
N ARG A 168 26.15 -16.96 -3.97
CA ARG A 168 25.51 -17.98 -4.82
C ARG A 168 26.53 -19.00 -5.30
N GLU A 169 27.67 -18.50 -5.80
CA GLU A 169 28.76 -19.34 -6.30
C GLU A 169 29.38 -20.19 -5.21
N ALA A 170 29.63 -19.62 -4.02
CA ALA A 170 30.14 -20.37 -2.87
C ALA A 170 29.17 -21.50 -2.45
N SER A 171 27.87 -21.22 -2.40
CA SER A 171 26.87 -22.24 -2.07
C SER A 171 26.84 -23.38 -3.09
N LEU A 172 26.89 -23.05 -4.38
CA LEU A 172 26.93 -24.05 -5.46
C LEU A 172 28.24 -24.85 -5.44
N ALA A 173 29.37 -24.22 -5.14
CA ALA A 173 30.70 -24.89 -5.01
C ALA A 173 30.73 -25.91 -3.86
N LEU A 174 29.93 -25.68 -2.80
CA LEU A 174 29.74 -26.64 -1.70
C LEU A 174 28.78 -27.79 -2.05
N GLY A 175 28.33 -27.88 -3.30
CA GLY A 175 27.43 -28.94 -3.78
C GLY A 175 25.95 -28.70 -3.54
N ALA A 176 25.55 -27.50 -3.08
CA ALA A 176 24.14 -27.17 -2.93
C ALA A 176 23.45 -27.08 -4.31
N THR A 177 22.21 -27.52 -4.38
CA THR A 177 21.37 -27.34 -5.58
C THR A 177 20.94 -25.85 -5.72
N ARG A 178 20.56 -25.46 -6.94
CA ARG A 178 20.07 -24.08 -7.18
C ARG A 178 18.88 -23.73 -6.28
N ARG A 179 17.99 -24.69 -6.02
CA ARG A 179 16.86 -24.52 -5.11
C ARG A 179 17.33 -24.28 -3.67
N GLU A 180 18.28 -25.06 -3.19
CA GLU A 180 18.83 -24.89 -1.84
C GLU A 180 19.55 -23.53 -1.68
N THR A 181 20.35 -23.15 -2.66
CA THR A 181 21.00 -21.83 -2.70
C THR A 181 19.97 -20.72 -2.65
N THR A 182 18.90 -20.78 -3.49
CA THR A 182 17.84 -19.76 -3.47
C THR A 182 17.13 -19.69 -2.14
N MET A 183 16.71 -20.84 -1.57
CA MET A 183 15.89 -20.87 -0.35
C MET A 183 16.69 -20.63 0.93
N LYS A 184 17.95 -21.10 1.01
CA LYS A 184 18.74 -21.05 2.23
C LYS A 184 19.76 -19.89 2.28
N VAL A 185 20.13 -19.35 1.12
CA VAL A 185 21.14 -18.29 1.03
C VAL A 185 20.52 -17.00 0.48
N VAL A 186 19.92 -17.03 -0.71
CA VAL A 186 19.48 -15.81 -1.39
C VAL A 186 18.26 -15.21 -0.72
N LEU A 187 17.20 -15.98 -0.54
CA LEU A 187 15.91 -15.50 -0.05
C LEU A 187 15.99 -14.95 1.39
N PRO A 188 16.68 -15.60 2.35
CA PRO A 188 16.83 -15.03 3.69
C PRO A 188 17.57 -13.69 3.70
N ASN A 189 18.61 -13.56 2.85
CA ASN A 189 19.38 -12.31 2.75
C ASN A 189 18.62 -11.20 2.01
N ALA A 190 17.70 -11.53 1.09
CA ALA A 190 16.82 -10.58 0.43
C ALA A 190 15.60 -10.19 1.30
N LEU A 191 15.28 -10.95 2.35
CA LEU A 191 14.07 -10.79 3.15
C LEU A 191 13.83 -9.37 3.68
N PRO A 192 14.82 -8.63 4.20
CA PRO A 192 14.61 -7.25 4.63
C PRO A 192 14.13 -6.32 3.52
N GLY A 193 14.64 -6.51 2.28
CA GLY A 193 14.19 -5.76 1.10
C GLY A 193 12.77 -6.16 0.66
N ILE A 194 12.45 -7.45 0.69
CA ILE A 194 11.12 -7.99 0.40
C ILE A 194 10.08 -7.40 1.36
N LEU A 195 10.40 -7.39 2.67
CA LEU A 195 9.53 -6.81 3.69
C LEU A 195 9.33 -5.30 3.49
N THR A 196 10.33 -4.59 2.98
CA THR A 196 10.18 -3.18 2.60
C THR A 196 9.14 -3.02 1.48
N GLY A 197 9.16 -3.86 0.46
CA GLY A 197 8.14 -3.91 -0.59
C GLY A 197 6.75 -4.23 -0.05
N ALA A 198 6.66 -5.17 0.88
CA ALA A 198 5.40 -5.52 1.56
C ALA A 198 4.81 -4.32 2.33
N ILE A 199 5.64 -3.55 3.05
CA ILE A 199 5.22 -2.34 3.77
C ILE A 199 4.67 -1.29 2.81
N LEU A 200 5.35 -1.05 1.69
CA LEU A 200 4.90 -0.10 0.67
C LEU A 200 3.56 -0.53 0.04
N ALA A 201 3.42 -1.81 -0.27
CA ALA A 201 2.18 -2.37 -0.81
C ALA A 201 1.03 -2.27 0.20
N LEU A 202 1.29 -2.56 1.48
CA LEU A 202 0.30 -2.46 2.56
C LEU A 202 -0.20 -1.03 2.75
N ALA A 203 0.72 -0.05 2.83
CA ALA A 203 0.37 1.35 2.97
C ALA A 203 -0.47 1.86 1.79
N ARG A 204 -0.10 1.45 0.56
CA ARG A 204 -0.87 1.78 -0.64
C ARG A 204 -2.26 1.15 -0.62
N ALA A 205 -2.37 -0.14 -0.31
CA ALA A 205 -3.65 -0.86 -0.28
C ALA A 205 -4.61 -0.26 0.77
N ALA A 206 -4.11 0.15 1.93
CA ALA A 206 -4.91 0.74 2.99
C ALA A 206 -5.49 2.12 2.62
N GLY A 207 -4.82 2.88 1.74
CA GLY A 207 -5.27 4.19 1.25
C GLY A 207 -6.05 4.15 -0.07
N GLU A 208 -6.22 2.97 -0.69
CA GLU A 208 -6.84 2.86 -2.00
C GLU A 208 -8.36 3.08 -1.94
N THR A 209 -8.86 3.97 -2.80
CA THR A 209 -10.29 4.31 -2.88
C THR A 209 -10.90 3.84 -4.19
N ALA A 210 -10.29 4.18 -5.33
CA ALA A 210 -10.90 4.00 -6.64
C ALA A 210 -11.09 2.53 -7.02
N ALA A 211 -10.14 1.67 -6.64
CA ALA A 211 -10.25 0.24 -6.95
C ALA A 211 -11.33 -0.46 -6.13
N ILE A 212 -11.48 -0.11 -4.84
CA ILE A 212 -12.40 -0.80 -3.94
C ILE A 212 -13.85 -0.32 -4.07
N MET A 213 -14.09 0.89 -4.57
CA MET A 213 -15.45 1.44 -4.68
C MET A 213 -16.33 0.67 -5.68
N TYR A 214 -15.73 -0.05 -6.62
CA TYR A 214 -16.44 -0.92 -7.57
C TYR A 214 -16.49 -2.37 -7.16
N THR A 215 -15.63 -2.81 -6.23
CA THR A 215 -15.38 -4.24 -6.01
C THR A 215 -15.68 -4.72 -4.61
N GLY A 216 -15.50 -3.88 -3.58
CA GLY A 216 -15.60 -4.36 -2.21
C GLY A 216 -16.25 -3.40 -1.22
N SER A 217 -16.28 -2.10 -1.53
CA SER A 217 -16.77 -1.10 -0.58
C SER A 217 -18.18 -0.64 -0.85
N VAL A 218 -18.93 -0.43 0.23
CA VAL A 218 -20.28 0.17 0.21
C VAL A 218 -20.34 1.36 1.15
N PHE A 219 -21.31 2.23 0.87
CA PHE A 219 -21.56 3.43 1.66
C PHE A 219 -21.95 3.10 3.10
N PHE A 220 -22.91 2.17 3.25
CA PHE A 220 -23.44 1.74 4.53
C PHE A 220 -23.78 0.26 4.49
N THR A 221 -23.45 -0.46 5.56
CA THR A 221 -23.93 -1.81 5.80
C THR A 221 -24.55 -1.89 7.18
N PRO A 222 -25.80 -2.39 7.32
CA PRO A 222 -26.44 -2.55 8.61
C PRO A 222 -25.90 -3.75 9.41
N LYS A 223 -25.07 -4.59 8.79
CA LYS A 223 -24.53 -5.80 9.44
C LYS A 223 -23.32 -5.46 10.29
N GLU A 224 -23.36 -5.93 11.51
CA GLU A 224 -22.23 -5.92 12.41
C GLU A 224 -21.32 -7.12 12.08
N GLY A 225 -20.07 -6.83 11.70
CA GLY A 225 -19.07 -7.84 11.39
C GLY A 225 -18.58 -7.82 9.94
N VAL A 226 -17.44 -8.50 9.73
CA VAL A 226 -16.78 -8.60 8.43
C VAL A 226 -16.91 -10.01 7.90
N SER A 227 -17.59 -10.17 6.78
CA SER A 227 -17.74 -11.45 6.07
C SER A 227 -17.01 -11.40 4.74
N ALA A 228 -16.42 -12.51 4.31
CA ALA A 228 -15.62 -12.58 3.08
C ALA A 228 -16.45 -12.29 1.81
N LEU A 229 -17.71 -12.73 1.79
CA LEU A 229 -18.61 -12.60 0.63
C LEU A 229 -19.63 -11.45 0.76
N GLU A 230 -19.43 -10.59 1.74
CA GLU A 230 -20.26 -9.40 1.92
C GLU A 230 -19.45 -8.13 1.69
N PRO A 231 -20.10 -7.04 1.24
CA PRO A 231 -19.42 -5.77 1.08
C PRO A 231 -19.04 -5.17 2.43
N VAL A 232 -17.96 -4.39 2.45
CA VAL A 232 -17.46 -3.75 3.67
C VAL A 232 -17.46 -2.23 3.54
N MET A 233 -17.52 -1.54 4.66
CA MET A 233 -17.21 -0.11 4.71
C MET A 233 -15.70 0.06 4.81
N ALA A 234 -15.13 1.05 4.14
CA ALA A 234 -13.70 1.34 4.19
C ALA A 234 -13.45 2.82 4.42
N LEU A 235 -12.43 3.16 5.23
CA LEU A 235 -12.09 4.56 5.57
C LEU A 235 -11.87 5.45 4.34
N PRO A 236 -11.08 5.04 3.31
CA PRO A 236 -10.88 5.89 2.13
C PRO A 236 -12.18 6.16 1.38
N TYR A 237 -13.01 5.14 1.23
CA TYR A 237 -14.30 5.27 0.57
C TYR A 237 -15.30 6.10 1.40
N HIS A 238 -15.27 5.96 2.72
CA HIS A 238 -16.08 6.77 3.63
C HIS A 238 -15.73 8.26 3.53
N ILE A 239 -14.43 8.60 3.51
CA ILE A 239 -13.97 9.98 3.28
C ILE A 239 -14.48 10.51 1.95
N TYR A 240 -14.36 9.73 0.88
CA TYR A 240 -14.80 10.10 -0.47
C TYR A 240 -16.31 10.40 -0.50
N VAL A 241 -17.12 9.52 0.09
CA VAL A 241 -18.58 9.69 0.12
C VAL A 241 -19.00 10.91 0.93
N LEU A 242 -18.41 11.13 2.12
CA LEU A 242 -18.69 12.32 2.92
C LEU A 242 -18.31 13.62 2.19
N ALA A 243 -17.26 13.59 1.38
CA ALA A 243 -16.82 14.75 0.61
C ALA A 243 -17.68 15.05 -0.62
N THR A 244 -18.27 14.02 -1.25
CA THR A 244 -18.95 14.17 -2.54
C THR A 244 -20.47 14.06 -2.48
N SER A 245 -21.00 13.33 -1.51
CA SER A 245 -22.43 12.95 -1.45
C SER A 245 -23.11 13.36 -0.14
N GLY A 246 -22.40 14.07 0.75
CA GLY A 246 -22.95 14.53 2.02
C GLY A 246 -24.06 15.57 1.79
N THR A 247 -25.25 15.34 2.36
CA THR A 247 -26.39 16.27 2.29
C THR A 247 -26.18 17.52 3.12
N ASN A 248 -25.29 17.47 4.13
CA ASN A 248 -24.92 18.60 4.98
C ASN A 248 -23.40 18.61 5.19
N ILE A 249 -22.68 19.25 4.27
CA ILE A 249 -21.22 19.28 4.23
C ILE A 249 -20.63 19.90 5.50
N GLU A 250 -21.26 20.91 6.08
CA GLU A 250 -20.74 21.55 7.30
C GLU A 250 -20.84 20.63 8.52
N ALA A 251 -21.93 19.90 8.67
CA ALA A 251 -22.13 18.97 9.78
C ALA A 251 -21.23 17.72 9.67
N THR A 252 -20.97 17.24 8.45
CA THR A 252 -20.15 16.04 8.21
C THR A 252 -18.64 16.36 8.13
N ARG A 253 -18.26 17.64 8.01
CA ARG A 253 -16.87 18.07 7.88
C ARG A 253 -15.94 17.58 9.02
N PRO A 254 -16.29 17.68 10.31
CA PRO A 254 -15.47 17.16 11.39
C PRO A 254 -15.29 15.62 11.31
N ILE A 255 -16.37 14.91 10.93
CA ILE A 255 -16.34 13.44 10.75
C ILE A 255 -15.43 13.05 9.60
N GLN A 256 -15.44 13.78 8.49
CA GLN A 256 -14.57 13.56 7.34
C GLN A 256 -13.10 13.71 7.73
N TYR A 257 -12.72 14.80 8.41
CA TYR A 257 -11.35 15.01 8.88
C TYR A 257 -10.97 14.02 9.99
N GLY A 258 -11.90 13.66 10.88
CA GLY A 258 -11.73 12.60 11.87
C GLY A 258 -11.41 11.25 11.24
N THR A 259 -12.17 10.88 10.21
CA THR A 259 -11.94 9.65 9.44
C THR A 259 -10.58 9.66 8.73
N ALA A 260 -10.18 10.81 8.16
CA ALA A 260 -8.87 10.97 7.52
C ALA A 260 -7.72 10.85 8.54
N LEU A 261 -7.87 11.40 9.74
CA LEU A 261 -6.90 11.27 10.82
C LEU A 261 -6.77 9.82 11.28
N VAL A 262 -7.89 9.13 11.47
CA VAL A 262 -7.90 7.71 11.85
C VAL A 262 -7.28 6.83 10.77
N LEU A 263 -7.54 7.10 9.49
CA LEU A 263 -6.87 6.40 8.38
C LEU A 263 -5.35 6.60 8.44
N LEU A 264 -4.89 7.84 8.63
CA LEU A 264 -3.47 8.15 8.75
C LEU A 264 -2.83 7.39 9.92
N VAL A 265 -3.46 7.41 11.09
CA VAL A 265 -2.98 6.71 12.29
C VAL A 265 -2.97 5.18 12.05
N LEU A 266 -4.03 4.63 11.45
CA LEU A 266 -4.11 3.20 11.13
C LEU A 266 -2.97 2.77 10.21
N VAL A 267 -2.72 3.51 9.12
CA VAL A 267 -1.61 3.22 8.19
C VAL A 267 -0.25 3.34 8.89
N LEU A 268 -0.06 4.33 9.76
CA LEU A 268 1.16 4.48 10.55
C LEU A 268 1.37 3.31 11.50
N ILE A 269 0.33 2.84 12.19
CA ILE A 269 0.40 1.69 13.10
C ILE A 269 0.75 0.43 12.31
N MET A 270 0.04 0.16 11.21
CA MET A 270 0.30 -1.02 10.37
C MET A 270 1.71 -1.01 9.80
N SER A 271 2.16 0.14 9.28
CA SER A 271 3.51 0.29 8.73
C SER A 271 4.58 0.17 9.81
N SER A 272 4.37 0.76 11.00
CA SER A 272 5.30 0.66 12.13
C SER A 272 5.43 -0.77 12.64
N ALA A 273 4.33 -1.51 12.74
CA ALA A 273 4.34 -2.93 13.09
C ALA A 273 5.14 -3.76 12.07
N ALA A 274 4.92 -3.50 10.78
CA ALA A 274 5.65 -4.18 9.72
C ALA A 274 7.15 -3.80 9.69
N ILE A 275 7.52 -2.54 9.97
CA ILE A 275 8.90 -2.10 10.15
C ILE A 275 9.56 -2.82 11.32
N TYR A 276 8.86 -2.94 12.44
CA TYR A 276 9.38 -3.65 13.61
C TYR A 276 9.67 -5.13 13.30
N ILE A 277 8.78 -5.81 12.58
CA ILE A 277 9.00 -7.18 12.10
C ILE A 277 10.23 -7.25 11.19
N ARG A 278 10.36 -6.32 10.24
CA ARG A 278 11.52 -6.24 9.33
C ARG A 278 12.84 -6.08 10.10
N GLU A 279 12.89 -5.21 11.10
CA GLU A 279 14.10 -5.00 11.90
C GLU A 279 14.49 -6.23 12.72
N ARG A 280 13.53 -7.01 13.21
CA ARG A 280 13.82 -8.31 13.85
C ARG A 280 14.41 -9.31 12.87
N CYS A 281 13.85 -9.42 11.67
CA CYS A 281 14.35 -10.33 10.63
C CYS A 281 15.75 -9.96 10.12
N ARG A 282 16.14 -8.69 10.20
CA ARG A 282 17.49 -8.21 9.81
C ARG A 282 18.59 -8.62 10.79
N ARG A 283 18.24 -8.89 12.05
CA ARG A 283 19.21 -9.21 13.12
C ARG A 283 19.54 -10.71 13.23
N VAL A 284 18.87 -11.53 12.47
CA VAL A 284 19.09 -12.97 12.33
C VAL A 284 19.89 -13.25 11.06
#